data_460f13d5a19488e979610f39ade9e9da
#
_entry.id   460f13d5a19488e979610f39ade9e9da
#
_cell.length_a   1.000
_cell.length_b   1.000
_cell.length_c   1.000
_cell.angle_alpha   90.00
_cell.angle_beta   90.00
_cell.angle_gamma   90.00
#
_symmetry.space_group_name_H-M   'P 1'
#
loop_
_entity.id
_entity.type
_entity.pdbx_description
1 polymer ?
#
loop_
_entity_poly.entity_id
_entity_poly.type
_entity_poly.pdbx_seq_one_letter_code
_entity_poly.pdbx_strand_id
1 'polypeptide(L)'
;MKDFKIVWSARSECGPNRKKNEDTIFPPISGSSKAPFKAAVCDGLGGHVNGDVASKIAADTLLKEITDLNQIITEANKNILEYQDKNPSSLGMGTTMTAISIDSDALMKIGHVGDSRCYVLSLSLIHI
;
A
#
# COMPACT_ATOMS: atom_id res chain seq x y z
N MET A 1 10.66 -15.93 -20.54
CA MET A 1 11.05 -14.67 -19.91
C MET A 1 12.33 -14.86 -19.09
N LYS A 2 13.22 -13.90 -19.14
CA LYS A 2 14.42 -13.95 -18.30
C LYS A 2 14.05 -13.80 -16.83
N ASP A 3 14.79 -14.48 -15.97
CA ASP A 3 14.68 -14.28 -14.54
C ASP A 3 15.09 -12.85 -14.19
N PHE A 4 14.36 -12.27 -13.28
CA PHE A 4 14.69 -10.96 -12.74
C PHE A 4 14.47 -10.95 -11.23
N LYS A 5 15.09 -10.01 -10.58
CA LYS A 5 15.04 -9.83 -9.15
C LYS A 5 14.44 -8.49 -8.82
N ILE A 6 13.56 -8.47 -7.85
CA ILE A 6 12.95 -7.24 -7.33
C ILE A 6 13.69 -6.88 -6.05
N VAL A 7 14.19 -5.65 -6.00
CA VAL A 7 14.85 -5.10 -4.82
C VAL A 7 14.05 -3.87 -4.39
N TRP A 8 13.77 -3.74 -3.12
CA TRP A 8 13.04 -2.59 -2.60
C TRP A 8 13.64 -2.08 -1.32
N SER A 9 13.43 -0.79 -1.08
CA SER A 9 13.75 -0.13 0.18
C SER A 9 12.46 0.43 0.78
N ALA A 10 12.31 0.27 2.07
CA ALA A 10 11.11 0.67 2.77
C ALA A 10 11.47 1.46 4.03
N ARG A 11 10.77 2.55 4.26
CA ARG A 11 10.95 3.38 5.44
C ARG A 11 9.64 4.08 5.78
N SER A 12 9.32 4.10 7.05
CA SER A 12 8.18 4.86 7.59
C SER A 12 8.59 5.43 8.94
N GLU A 13 8.34 6.72 9.14
CA GLU A 13 8.68 7.40 10.38
C GLU A 13 7.53 8.29 10.83
N CYS A 14 7.32 8.34 12.15
CA CYS A 14 6.42 9.31 12.73
C CYS A 14 7.04 10.70 12.67
N GLY A 15 6.29 11.69 12.20
CA GLY A 15 6.74 13.07 12.19
C GLY A 15 7.01 13.59 13.61
N PRO A 16 7.92 14.57 13.76
CA PRO A 16 8.33 15.04 15.09
C PRO A 16 7.21 15.69 15.90
N ASN A 17 6.18 16.21 15.22
CA ASN A 17 5.05 16.86 15.85
C ASN A 17 3.81 15.97 15.94
N ARG A 18 3.94 14.69 15.64
CA ARG A 18 2.86 13.71 15.66
C ARG A 18 3.03 12.73 16.81
N LYS A 19 1.91 12.35 17.43
CA LYS A 19 1.90 11.36 18.51
C LYS A 19 1.88 9.94 17.99
N LYS A 20 1.36 9.73 16.77
CA LYS A 20 1.24 8.42 16.12
C LYS A 20 1.69 8.52 14.68
N ASN A 21 2.28 7.44 14.19
CA ASN A 21 2.45 7.23 12.77
C ASN A 21 1.17 6.57 12.23
N GLU A 22 0.41 7.32 11.44
CA GLU A 22 -0.82 6.83 10.85
C GLU A 22 -0.61 6.21 9.47
N ASP A 23 0.63 6.20 9.00
CA ASP A 23 0.99 5.53 7.76
C ASP A 23 1.27 4.05 8.01
N THR A 24 0.96 3.25 7.02
CA THR A 24 1.37 1.84 6.97
C THR A 24 1.96 1.54 5.61
N ILE A 25 3.10 0.87 5.60
CA ILE A 25 3.76 0.43 4.37
C ILE A 25 3.83 -1.09 4.31
N PHE A 26 3.80 -1.62 3.11
CA PHE A 26 3.98 -3.04 2.84
C PHE A 26 4.91 -3.21 1.62
N PRO A 27 5.95 -4.05 1.68
CA PRO A 27 6.47 -4.73 2.88
C PRO A 27 6.97 -3.74 3.92
N PRO A 28 6.97 -4.10 5.20
CA PRO A 28 7.36 -3.17 6.27
C PRO A 28 8.86 -2.90 6.36
N ILE A 29 9.68 -3.75 5.76
CA ILE A 29 11.14 -3.64 5.78
C ILE A 29 11.69 -3.87 4.37
N SER A 30 12.87 -3.28 4.11
CA SER A 30 13.61 -3.44 2.85
C SER A 30 13.97 -4.90 2.59
N GLY A 31 14.07 -5.27 1.34
CA GLY A 31 14.40 -6.65 0.99
C GLY A 31 14.55 -6.88 -0.50
N SER A 32 14.50 -8.15 -0.88
CA SER A 32 14.54 -8.57 -2.26
C SER A 32 13.80 -9.89 -2.44
N SER A 33 13.24 -10.09 -3.61
CA SER A 33 12.55 -11.34 -3.94
C SER A 33 12.47 -11.52 -5.45
N LYS A 34 11.97 -12.69 -5.84
CA LYS A 34 11.47 -12.91 -7.20
C LYS A 34 10.01 -12.46 -7.28
N ALA A 35 9.49 -12.31 -8.49
CA ALA A 35 8.06 -12.10 -8.71
C ALA A 35 7.28 -13.39 -8.37
N PRO A 36 5.99 -13.29 -8.01
CA PRO A 36 5.21 -12.06 -7.91
C PRO A 36 5.54 -11.21 -6.68
N PHE A 37 5.27 -9.92 -6.78
CA PHE A 37 5.57 -8.97 -5.71
C PHE A 37 4.46 -7.93 -5.62
N LYS A 38 4.12 -7.54 -4.40
CA LYS A 38 3.18 -6.45 -4.13
C LYS A 38 3.77 -5.51 -3.09
N ALA A 39 3.51 -4.23 -3.27
CA ALA A 39 3.89 -3.21 -2.29
C ALA A 39 2.82 -2.12 -2.24
N ALA A 40 2.74 -1.43 -1.11
CA ALA A 40 1.84 -0.31 -0.96
C ALA A 40 2.32 0.67 0.10
N VAL A 41 1.89 1.91 -0.06
CA VAL A 41 1.92 2.92 0.99
C VAL A 41 0.47 3.35 1.25
N CYS A 42 0.11 3.42 2.52
CA CYS A 42 -1.22 3.79 2.97
C CYS A 42 -1.08 4.88 4.03
N ASP A 43 -1.62 6.05 3.73
CA ASP A 43 -1.58 7.23 4.62
C ASP A 43 -2.94 7.39 5.28
N GLY A 44 -3.03 7.07 6.56
CA GLY A 44 -4.26 7.23 7.33
C GLY A 44 -4.62 8.70 7.52
N LEU A 45 -5.92 9.00 7.58
CA LEU A 45 -6.41 10.37 7.71
C LEU A 45 -5.99 10.95 9.06
N GLY A 46 -5.02 11.86 9.03
CA GLY A 46 -4.48 12.51 10.23
C GLY A 46 -5.51 13.41 10.90
N GLY A 47 -5.52 13.39 12.22
CA GLY A 47 -6.45 14.18 13.02
C GLY A 47 -7.86 13.61 13.09
N HIS A 48 -8.14 12.53 12.37
CA HIS A 48 -9.39 11.80 12.44
C HIS A 48 -9.25 10.56 13.32
N VAL A 49 -10.35 9.84 13.49
CA VAL A 49 -10.39 8.68 14.36
C VAL A 49 -9.73 7.50 13.65
N ASN A 50 -8.73 6.91 14.31
CA ASN A 50 -8.14 5.63 13.91
C ASN A 50 -7.60 5.58 12.47
N GLY A 51 -6.94 6.64 12.00
CA GLY A 51 -6.24 6.61 10.72
C GLY A 51 -5.19 5.51 10.64
N ASP A 52 -4.50 5.25 11.75
CA ASP A 52 -3.53 4.16 11.89
C ASP A 52 -4.20 2.78 11.70
N VAL A 53 -5.40 2.60 12.22
CA VAL A 53 -6.17 1.36 12.03
C VAL A 53 -6.59 1.20 10.57
N ALA A 54 -7.09 2.27 9.94
CA ALA A 54 -7.51 2.23 8.55
C ALA A 54 -6.35 1.88 7.61
N SER A 55 -5.20 2.52 7.77
CA SER A 55 -4.02 2.25 6.95
C SER A 55 -3.52 0.81 7.14
N LYS A 56 -3.56 0.30 8.37
CA LYS A 56 -3.18 -1.08 8.67
C LYS A 56 -4.11 -2.09 7.99
N ILE A 57 -5.42 -1.86 8.05
CA ILE A 57 -6.40 -2.72 7.40
C ILE A 57 -6.16 -2.75 5.88
N ALA A 58 -5.91 -1.59 5.28
CA ALA A 58 -5.64 -1.51 3.85
C ALA A 58 -4.37 -2.27 3.48
N ALA A 59 -3.27 -2.04 4.18
CA ALA A 59 -2.00 -2.71 3.91
C ALA A 59 -2.10 -4.23 4.10
N ASP A 60 -2.82 -4.69 5.11
CA ASP A 60 -2.99 -6.12 5.39
C ASP A 60 -3.75 -6.85 4.27
N THR A 61 -4.52 -6.13 3.47
CA THR A 61 -5.21 -6.73 2.31
C THR A 61 -4.22 -7.29 1.28
N LEU A 62 -3.00 -6.74 1.23
CA LEU A 62 -1.96 -7.26 0.35
C LEU A 62 -1.42 -8.64 0.77
N LEU A 63 -1.66 -9.06 2.00
CA LEU A 63 -1.30 -10.40 2.47
C LEU A 63 -2.19 -11.49 1.87
N LYS A 64 -3.37 -11.13 1.35
CA LYS A 64 -4.28 -12.07 0.73
C LYS A 64 -3.77 -12.46 -0.67
N GLU A 65 -4.14 -13.64 -1.11
CA GLU A 65 -3.78 -14.14 -2.44
C GLU A 65 -4.67 -13.54 -3.55
N ILE A 66 -4.85 -12.23 -3.51
CA ILE A 66 -5.58 -11.48 -4.53
C ILE A 66 -4.53 -10.83 -5.43
N THR A 67 -4.62 -11.05 -6.74
CA THR A 67 -3.64 -10.51 -7.70
C THR A 67 -4.12 -9.23 -8.38
N ASP A 68 -5.42 -9.02 -8.47
CA ASP A 68 -6.00 -7.84 -9.10
C ASP A 68 -6.03 -6.68 -8.10
N LEU A 69 -5.34 -5.58 -8.42
CA LEU A 69 -5.29 -4.40 -7.54
C LEU A 69 -6.66 -3.75 -7.34
N ASN A 70 -7.56 -3.80 -8.33
CA ASN A 70 -8.92 -3.31 -8.14
C ASN A 70 -9.64 -4.11 -7.05
N GLN A 71 -9.48 -5.43 -7.05
CA GLN A 71 -10.05 -6.28 -6.02
C GLN A 71 -9.42 -6.02 -4.66
N ILE A 72 -8.12 -5.81 -4.61
CA ILE A 72 -7.40 -5.49 -3.36
C ILE A 72 -7.94 -4.19 -2.76
N ILE A 73 -8.07 -3.15 -3.55
CA ILE A 73 -8.55 -1.85 -3.08
C ILE A 73 -10.02 -1.95 -2.64
N THR A 74 -10.84 -2.65 -3.41
CA THR A 74 -12.25 -2.89 -3.06
C THR A 74 -12.38 -3.68 -1.76
N GLU A 75 -11.58 -4.71 -1.59
CA GLU A 75 -11.56 -5.52 -0.37
C GLU A 75 -11.08 -4.69 0.83
N ALA A 76 -10.06 -3.86 0.65
CA ALA A 76 -9.58 -2.97 1.69
C ALA A 76 -10.71 -2.02 2.16
N ASN A 77 -11.40 -1.41 1.22
CA ASN A 77 -12.52 -0.52 1.53
C ASN A 77 -13.63 -1.26 2.29
N LYS A 78 -13.98 -2.44 1.84
CA LYS A 78 -14.99 -3.28 2.50
C LYS A 78 -14.58 -3.59 3.94
N ASN A 79 -13.33 -3.97 4.16
CA ASN A 79 -12.84 -4.32 5.48
C ASN A 79 -12.82 -3.12 6.42
N ILE A 80 -12.51 -1.93 5.91
CA ILE A 80 -12.57 -0.69 6.70
C ILE A 80 -14.01 -0.39 7.11
N LEU A 81 -14.96 -0.49 6.19
CA LEU A 81 -16.37 -0.25 6.47
C LEU A 81 -16.93 -1.26 7.47
N GLU A 82 -16.57 -2.53 7.35
CA GLU A 82 -16.97 -3.56 8.30
C GLU A 82 -16.41 -3.30 9.71
N TYR A 83 -15.16 -2.83 9.78
CA TYR A 83 -14.57 -2.46 11.06
C TYR A 83 -15.32 -1.30 11.71
N GLN A 84 -15.70 -0.28 10.92
CA GLN A 84 -16.49 0.85 11.43
C GLN A 84 -17.85 0.40 11.98
N ASP A 85 -18.51 -0.54 11.30
CA ASP A 85 -19.80 -1.05 11.74
C ASP A 85 -19.71 -1.76 13.10
N LYS A 86 -18.63 -2.47 13.33
CA LYS A 86 -18.37 -3.18 14.59
C LYS A 86 -17.77 -2.28 15.67
N ASN A 87 -17.23 -1.16 15.29
CA ASN A 87 -16.55 -0.21 16.18
C ASN A 87 -17.03 1.21 15.90
N PRO A 88 -18.23 1.60 16.41
CA PRO A 88 -18.82 2.90 16.04
C PRO A 88 -17.95 4.10 16.36
N SER A 89 -17.05 4.00 17.34
CA SER A 89 -16.08 5.07 17.63
C SER A 89 -15.08 5.31 16.50
N SER A 90 -14.98 4.40 15.54
CA SER A 90 -14.09 4.50 14.38
C SER A 90 -14.78 5.09 13.16
N LEU A 91 -16.02 5.54 13.29
CA LEU A 91 -16.76 6.13 12.18
C LEU A 91 -15.99 7.31 11.60
N GLY A 92 -15.80 7.32 10.29
CA GLY A 92 -15.06 8.37 9.61
C GLY A 92 -13.58 8.09 9.44
N MET A 93 -13.05 6.97 9.94
CA MET A 93 -11.67 6.61 9.65
C MET A 93 -11.47 6.35 8.16
N GLY A 94 -10.29 6.62 7.67
CA GLY A 94 -9.97 6.41 6.27
C GLY A 94 -8.48 6.40 6.04
N THR A 95 -8.10 6.03 4.82
CA THR A 95 -6.70 5.98 4.40
C THR A 95 -6.59 6.12 2.90
N THR A 96 -5.47 6.65 2.44
CA THR A 96 -5.08 6.49 1.04
C THR A 96 -4.56 5.08 0.83
N MET A 97 -4.44 4.66 -0.40
CA MET A 97 -3.73 3.45 -0.77
C MET A 97 -3.13 3.61 -2.16
N THR A 98 -1.81 3.51 -2.22
CA THR A 98 -1.07 3.48 -3.47
C THR A 98 -0.29 2.18 -3.51
N ALA A 99 -0.66 1.30 -4.42
CA ALA A 99 -0.14 -0.06 -4.47
C ALA A 99 0.42 -0.39 -5.84
N ILE A 100 1.42 -1.27 -5.85
CA ILE A 100 1.95 -1.85 -7.08
C ILE A 100 1.91 -3.37 -6.99
N SER A 101 1.80 -3.99 -8.15
CA SER A 101 2.02 -5.42 -8.30
C SER A 101 2.96 -5.67 -9.48
N ILE A 102 3.85 -6.64 -9.34
CA ILE A 102 4.76 -7.05 -10.39
C ILE A 102 4.59 -8.55 -10.56
N ASP A 103 4.22 -8.99 -11.77
CA ASP A 103 4.03 -10.40 -12.06
C ASP A 103 5.31 -11.03 -12.62
N SER A 104 5.24 -12.34 -12.88
CA SER A 104 6.38 -13.10 -13.40
C SER A 104 6.80 -12.71 -14.82
N ASP A 105 5.95 -11.99 -15.54
CA ASP A 105 6.25 -11.44 -16.86
C ASP A 105 6.82 -10.02 -16.78
N ALA A 106 7.19 -9.57 -15.58
CA ALA A 106 7.70 -8.23 -15.32
C ALA A 106 6.70 -7.12 -15.66
N LEU A 107 5.42 -7.43 -15.72
CA LEU A 107 4.38 -6.41 -15.87
C LEU A 107 4.09 -5.80 -14.52
N MET A 108 4.27 -4.48 -14.42
CA MET A 108 3.94 -3.73 -13.22
C MET A 108 2.59 -3.04 -13.41
N LYS A 109 1.71 -3.21 -12.44
CA LYS A 109 0.44 -2.50 -12.36
C LYS A 109 0.44 -1.59 -11.16
N ILE A 110 -0.27 -0.48 -11.26
CA ILE A 110 -0.40 0.52 -10.19
C ILE A 110 -1.87 0.68 -9.88
N GLY A 111 -2.22 0.56 -8.60
CA GLY A 111 -3.54 0.89 -8.09
C GLY A 111 -3.42 2.06 -7.12
N HIS A 112 -4.32 3.05 -7.24
CA HIS A 112 -4.14 4.29 -6.49
C HIS A 112 -5.48 4.88 -6.10
N VAL A 113 -5.59 5.26 -4.83
CA VAL A 113 -6.71 6.03 -4.32
C VAL A 113 -6.18 7.01 -3.26
N GLY A 114 -6.55 8.28 -3.40
CA GLY A 114 -6.15 9.34 -2.48
C GLY A 114 -5.05 10.24 -3.04
N ASP A 115 -4.33 10.92 -2.15
CA ASP A 115 -3.33 11.93 -2.49
C ASP A 115 -1.88 11.49 -2.23
N SER A 116 -1.64 10.23 -1.91
CA SER A 116 -0.29 9.67 -1.94
C SER A 116 0.21 9.60 -3.39
N ARG A 117 1.50 9.37 -3.60
CA ARG A 117 2.09 9.47 -4.94
C ARG A 117 2.90 8.23 -5.29
N CYS A 118 2.96 7.94 -6.57
CA CYS A 118 3.82 6.91 -7.14
C CYS A 118 4.58 7.51 -8.32
N TYR A 119 5.90 7.35 -8.33
CA TYR A 119 6.74 7.80 -9.42
C TYR A 119 7.40 6.60 -10.07
N VAL A 120 7.42 6.58 -11.40
CA VAL A 120 8.08 5.53 -12.18
C VAL A 120 9.20 6.16 -12.98
N LEU A 121 10.40 5.64 -12.80
CA LEU A 121 11.57 6.04 -13.57
C LEU A 121 12.00 4.86 -14.45
N SER A 122 12.10 5.10 -15.75
CA SER A 122 12.61 4.11 -16.69
C SER A 122 13.93 4.56 -17.25
N LEU A 123 14.91 3.66 -17.23
CA LEU A 123 16.23 3.90 -17.81
C LEU A 123 16.36 3.36 -19.24
N SER A 124 15.32 2.72 -19.76
CA SER A 124 15.37 2.10 -21.09
C SER A 124 15.60 3.08 -22.22
N LEU A 125 15.27 4.36 -22.03
CA LEU A 125 15.44 5.41 -23.04
C LEU A 125 16.88 5.91 -23.16
N ILE A 126 17.75 5.49 -22.25
CA ILE A 126 19.15 5.95 -22.24
C ILE A 126 19.96 5.31 -23.37
N HIS A 127 19.43 4.28 -24.00
CA HIS A 127 20.12 3.53 -25.05
C HIS A 127 19.96 4.10 -26.44
N ILE A 128 19.38 5.22 -26.55
CA ILE A 128 19.20 5.86 -27.87
C ILE A 128 20.55 6.42 -28.44
#